data_2eb42fc0619c570d46b1e4ad8f205e0d
#
_entry.id   2eb42fc0619c570d46b1e4ad8f205e0d
#
_cell.length_a   1.000
_cell.length_b   1.000
_cell.length_c   1.000
_cell.angle_alpha   90.00
_cell.angle_beta   90.00
_cell.angle_gamma   90.00
#
_symmetry.space_group_name_H-M   'P 1'
#
loop_
_entity.id
_entity.type
_entity.pdbx_description
1 polymer ?
#
loop_
_entity_poly.entity_id
_entity_poly.type
_entity_poly.pdbx_seq_one_letter_code
_entity_poly.pdbx_strand_id
1 'polypeptide(L)'
;VTVLALDIGGTKFAAAAVTADGDVTARAEVPLSRAGSPDRALAQVVEQVTARVPADAIEGIGIGSAGPLDPRAGTVSPVNIPRWRDFPLTAAVGRMLPGRPVRLAGDAQCMALGEWWRGAFPEEPEKPGAAAPEPSAEAAAGPGEGPRRAGSRAVLGVVVSTGVGGGFVLDGVPYLGPTGNAGHIGHITVDPGGDPCPCGASGCVETVASGPAMVRWARAGGWTGADARALAASARAGSAIAQAAFRRAADALATAFHTAAALLDLDRVVVGGGVAAAGPILFDPLRQAMAENAGLGFTRRLRVDATSLGRDAGLLGAAALALPRRPPDTRPGAAPAVPE
;
A
#
# COMPACT_ATOMS: atom_id res chain seq x y z
N VAL A 1 1.38 -14.23 20.50
CA VAL A 1 1.77 -14.49 19.08
C VAL A 1 2.67 -13.34 18.63
N THR A 2 3.90 -13.66 18.18
CA THR A 2 4.81 -12.73 17.53
C THR A 2 5.12 -13.24 16.12
N VAL A 3 5.16 -12.35 15.15
CA VAL A 3 5.48 -12.67 13.75
C VAL A 3 6.66 -11.85 13.27
N LEU A 4 7.43 -12.38 12.32
CA LEU A 4 8.43 -11.63 11.58
C LEU A 4 7.77 -10.98 10.36
N ALA A 5 7.85 -9.67 10.28
CA ALA A 5 7.42 -8.89 9.14
C ALA A 5 8.63 -8.45 8.33
N LEU A 6 8.57 -8.56 7.00
CA LEU A 6 9.59 -8.12 6.07
C LEU A 6 8.99 -7.14 5.06
N ASP A 7 9.69 -6.06 4.78
CA ASP A 7 9.37 -5.09 3.72
C ASP A 7 10.58 -5.01 2.75
N ILE A 8 10.39 -5.55 1.55
CA ILE A 8 11.43 -5.73 0.53
C ILE A 8 11.26 -4.65 -0.54
N GLY A 9 11.87 -3.51 -0.30
CA GLY A 9 11.85 -2.39 -1.22
C GLY A 9 13.02 -2.36 -2.20
N GLY A 10 12.96 -1.45 -3.18
CA GLY A 10 14.01 -1.34 -4.22
C GLY A 10 15.33 -0.70 -3.76
N THR A 11 15.37 -0.05 -2.59
CA THR A 11 16.56 0.68 -2.08
C THR A 11 17.05 0.16 -0.74
N LYS A 12 16.19 -0.48 0.02
CA LYS A 12 16.45 -1.01 1.35
C LYS A 12 15.50 -2.13 1.68
N PHE A 13 15.90 -3.02 2.58
CA PHE A 13 15.05 -4.01 3.21
C PHE A 13 14.83 -3.64 4.68
N ALA A 14 13.62 -3.83 5.16
CA ALA A 14 13.28 -3.65 6.56
C ALA A 14 12.66 -4.94 7.12
N ALA A 15 12.88 -5.18 8.41
CA ALA A 15 12.26 -6.27 9.14
C ALA A 15 11.83 -5.80 10.53
N ALA A 16 10.78 -6.42 11.05
CA ALA A 16 10.31 -6.19 12.40
C ALA A 16 9.74 -7.47 13.02
N ALA A 17 9.92 -7.63 14.32
CA ALA A 17 9.12 -8.55 15.11
C ALA A 17 7.90 -7.79 15.63
N VAL A 18 6.71 -8.30 15.34
CA VAL A 18 5.44 -7.62 15.62
C VAL A 18 4.52 -8.56 16.37
N THR A 19 3.92 -8.05 17.46
CA THR A 19 2.94 -8.81 18.25
C THR A 19 1.57 -8.87 17.56
N ALA A 20 0.68 -9.73 18.08
CA ALA A 20 -0.72 -9.77 17.60
C ALA A 20 -1.47 -8.46 17.82
N ASP A 21 -1.01 -7.62 18.75
CA ASP A 21 -1.60 -6.30 19.02
C ASP A 21 -0.97 -5.19 18.16
N GLY A 22 -0.02 -5.53 17.29
CA GLY A 22 0.64 -4.60 16.38
C GLY A 22 1.82 -3.83 16.98
N ASP A 23 2.31 -4.25 18.16
CA ASP A 23 3.49 -3.62 18.76
C ASP A 23 4.77 -4.13 18.10
N VAL A 24 5.61 -3.20 17.69
CA VAL A 24 6.93 -3.49 17.13
C VAL A 24 7.94 -3.66 18.25
N THR A 25 8.33 -4.91 18.53
CA THR A 25 9.26 -5.26 19.63
C THR A 25 10.73 -5.23 19.22
N ALA A 26 11.01 -5.45 17.94
CA ALA A 26 12.34 -5.30 17.34
C ALA A 26 12.20 -4.82 15.90
N ARG A 27 13.18 -4.01 15.46
CA ARG A 27 13.22 -3.49 14.08
C ARG A 27 14.66 -3.43 13.58
N ALA A 28 14.82 -3.71 12.28
CA ALA A 28 16.08 -3.56 11.54
C ALA A 28 15.79 -2.99 10.15
N GLU A 29 16.79 -2.30 9.59
CA GLU A 29 16.75 -1.75 8.24
C GLU A 29 18.14 -1.84 7.61
N VAL A 30 18.25 -2.40 6.41
CA VAL A 30 19.49 -2.58 5.69
C VAL A 30 19.40 -1.93 4.31
N PRO A 31 20.14 -0.84 4.05
CA PRO A 31 20.26 -0.25 2.72
C PRO A 31 20.96 -1.20 1.76
N LEU A 32 20.40 -1.41 0.55
CA LEU A 32 21.01 -2.27 -0.48
C LEU A 32 22.40 -1.79 -0.91
N SER A 33 22.63 -0.48 -0.91
CA SER A 33 23.95 0.11 -1.22
C SER A 33 25.07 -0.28 -0.26
N ARG A 34 24.72 -0.69 0.97
CA ARG A 34 25.67 -1.11 2.02
C ARG A 34 25.84 -2.62 2.12
N ALA A 35 24.85 -3.39 1.68
CA ALA A 35 24.86 -4.84 1.85
C ALA A 35 25.73 -5.58 0.83
N GLY A 36 26.07 -4.94 -0.30
CA GLY A 36 26.80 -5.55 -1.41
C GLY A 36 25.98 -6.47 -2.30
N SER A 37 24.93 -7.10 -1.80
CA SER A 37 23.95 -7.84 -2.60
C SER A 37 22.58 -7.89 -1.91
N PRO A 38 21.48 -8.09 -2.67
CA PRO A 38 20.14 -8.26 -2.10
C PRO A 38 20.05 -9.47 -1.15
N ASP A 39 20.72 -10.57 -1.48
CA ASP A 39 20.73 -11.79 -0.65
C ASP A 39 21.38 -11.54 0.71
N ARG A 40 22.48 -10.78 0.73
CA ARG A 40 23.13 -10.36 1.99
C ARG A 40 22.26 -9.41 2.77
N ALA A 41 21.60 -8.46 2.10
CA ALA A 41 20.67 -7.55 2.76
C ALA A 41 19.53 -8.30 3.45
N LEU A 42 18.98 -9.32 2.77
CA LEU A 42 17.93 -10.17 3.31
C LEU A 42 18.42 -10.94 4.55
N ALA A 43 19.58 -11.58 4.47
CA ALA A 43 20.15 -12.29 5.62
C ALA A 43 20.40 -11.34 6.81
N GLN A 44 21.05 -10.20 6.57
CA GLN A 44 21.39 -9.22 7.59
C GLN A 44 20.15 -8.65 8.30
N VAL A 45 19.08 -8.33 7.55
CA VAL A 45 17.89 -7.75 8.15
C VAL A 45 17.14 -8.76 9.01
N VAL A 46 17.11 -10.05 8.63
CA VAL A 46 16.52 -11.13 9.44
C VAL A 46 17.38 -11.37 10.68
N GLU A 47 18.69 -11.52 10.55
CA GLU A 47 19.62 -11.73 11.67
C GLU A 47 19.51 -10.61 12.71
N GLN A 48 19.45 -9.35 12.30
CA GLN A 48 19.35 -8.22 13.22
C GLN A 48 18.08 -8.23 14.07
N VAL A 49 16.98 -8.77 13.55
CA VAL A 49 15.73 -8.91 14.31
C VAL A 49 15.80 -10.15 15.21
N THR A 50 16.24 -11.29 14.68
CA THR A 50 16.32 -12.55 15.44
C THR A 50 17.41 -12.54 16.53
N ALA A 51 18.38 -11.66 16.43
CA ALA A 51 19.32 -11.39 17.53
C ALA A 51 18.66 -10.72 18.76
N ARG A 52 17.47 -10.13 18.59
CA ARG A 52 16.74 -9.42 19.65
C ARG A 52 15.48 -10.17 20.11
N VAL A 53 14.93 -10.99 19.24
CA VAL A 53 13.74 -11.78 19.52
C VAL A 53 14.07 -13.26 19.19
N PRO A 54 13.96 -14.17 20.16
CA PRO A 54 14.27 -15.58 19.92
C PRO A 54 13.47 -16.16 18.75
N ALA A 55 14.15 -16.94 17.90
CA ALA A 55 13.54 -17.49 16.69
C ALA A 55 12.35 -18.42 17.00
N ASP A 56 12.34 -19.08 18.15
CA ASP A 56 11.25 -19.94 18.62
C ASP A 56 9.99 -19.15 19.04
N ALA A 57 10.14 -17.89 19.39
CA ALA A 57 9.02 -16.98 19.68
C ALA A 57 8.32 -16.49 18.40
N ILE A 58 8.92 -16.67 17.22
CA ILE A 58 8.33 -16.27 15.94
C ILE A 58 7.45 -17.39 15.41
N GLU A 59 6.15 -17.14 15.30
CA GLU A 59 5.15 -18.15 14.90
C GLU A 59 4.81 -18.12 13.40
N GLY A 60 5.13 -17.02 12.71
CA GLY A 60 4.85 -16.86 11.29
C GLY A 60 5.68 -15.74 10.68
N ILE A 61 5.73 -15.70 9.34
CA ILE A 61 6.51 -14.73 8.57
C ILE A 61 5.62 -14.10 7.51
N GLY A 62 5.55 -12.79 7.50
CA GLY A 62 4.87 -12.04 6.45
C GLY A 62 5.86 -11.20 5.66
N ILE A 63 5.71 -11.19 4.34
CA ILE A 63 6.60 -10.50 3.42
C ILE A 63 5.76 -9.57 2.53
N GLY A 64 6.06 -8.27 2.59
CA GLY A 64 5.69 -7.29 1.59
C GLY A 64 6.86 -7.10 0.61
N SER A 65 6.63 -7.19 -0.67
CA SER A 65 7.68 -7.02 -1.67
C SER A 65 7.25 -6.15 -2.83
N ALA A 66 8.16 -5.32 -3.32
CA ALA A 66 8.00 -4.74 -4.65
C ALA A 66 7.82 -5.84 -5.69
N GLY A 67 6.97 -5.60 -6.68
CA GLY A 67 6.61 -6.57 -7.72
C GLY A 67 7.36 -6.40 -9.04
N PRO A 68 6.95 -7.21 -10.02
CA PRO A 68 5.92 -8.24 -9.98
C PRO A 68 6.28 -9.45 -9.12
N LEU A 69 5.26 -10.16 -8.66
CA LEU A 69 5.43 -11.33 -7.79
C LEU A 69 4.44 -12.45 -8.16
N ASP A 70 4.80 -13.69 -7.80
CA ASP A 70 3.92 -14.84 -7.84
C ASP A 70 3.79 -15.43 -6.42
N PRO A 71 2.69 -15.15 -5.70
CA PRO A 71 2.50 -15.64 -4.33
C PRO A 71 2.34 -17.16 -4.26
N ARG A 72 1.89 -17.81 -5.35
CA ARG A 72 1.71 -19.27 -5.39
C ARG A 72 3.07 -19.98 -5.51
N ALA A 73 3.92 -19.50 -6.40
CA ALA A 73 5.30 -19.97 -6.53
C ALA A 73 6.20 -19.45 -5.41
N GLY A 74 5.79 -18.39 -4.71
CA GLY A 74 6.59 -17.73 -3.68
C GLY A 74 7.77 -16.95 -4.24
N THR A 75 7.66 -16.48 -5.51
CA THR A 75 8.75 -15.81 -6.22
C THR A 75 8.47 -14.32 -6.43
N VAL A 76 9.55 -13.56 -6.61
CA VAL A 76 9.50 -12.12 -6.88
C VAL A 76 10.49 -11.73 -7.98
N SER A 77 10.11 -10.74 -8.79
CA SER A 77 10.94 -10.15 -9.84
C SER A 77 10.97 -8.62 -9.76
N PRO A 78 11.40 -8.01 -8.63
CA PRO A 78 11.31 -6.57 -8.43
C PRO A 78 12.07 -5.81 -9.52
N VAL A 79 11.41 -4.81 -10.13
CA VAL A 79 12.02 -4.02 -11.22
C VAL A 79 13.32 -3.35 -10.77
N ASN A 80 13.35 -2.88 -9.53
CA ASN A 80 14.49 -2.16 -8.95
C ASN A 80 15.58 -3.08 -8.38
N ILE A 81 15.41 -4.41 -8.46
CA ILE A 81 16.41 -5.41 -8.06
C ILE A 81 16.66 -6.36 -9.23
N PRO A 82 17.43 -5.95 -10.26
CA PRO A 82 17.59 -6.72 -11.49
C PRO A 82 18.16 -8.12 -11.31
N ARG A 83 18.90 -8.36 -10.22
CA ARG A 83 19.46 -9.68 -9.87
C ARG A 83 18.40 -10.69 -9.41
N TRP A 84 17.25 -10.21 -8.95
CA TRP A 84 16.13 -11.04 -8.54
C TRP A 84 15.13 -11.16 -9.69
N ARG A 85 15.22 -12.26 -10.44
CA ARG A 85 14.20 -12.67 -11.42
C ARG A 85 13.73 -14.05 -11.02
N ASP A 86 12.43 -14.18 -10.82
CA ASP A 86 11.78 -15.37 -10.27
C ASP A 86 12.47 -15.88 -9.00
N PHE A 87 12.98 -14.92 -8.20
CA PHE A 87 13.73 -15.23 -6.98
C PHE A 87 12.80 -15.88 -5.95
N PRO A 88 13.14 -17.10 -5.45
CA PRO A 88 12.27 -17.87 -4.56
C PRO A 88 12.29 -17.31 -3.14
N LEU A 89 11.71 -16.11 -2.94
CA LEU A 89 11.83 -15.33 -1.71
C LEU A 89 11.23 -16.05 -0.50
N THR A 90 10.04 -16.66 -0.65
CA THR A 90 9.41 -17.40 0.45
C THR A 90 10.26 -18.59 0.89
N ALA A 91 10.84 -19.34 -0.06
CA ALA A 91 11.74 -20.45 0.24
C ALA A 91 13.06 -19.98 0.86
N ALA A 92 13.61 -18.84 0.39
CA ALA A 92 14.82 -18.27 0.96
C ALA A 92 14.63 -17.88 2.44
N VAL A 93 13.52 -17.18 2.76
CA VAL A 93 13.20 -16.81 4.14
C VAL A 93 12.82 -18.01 4.99
N GLY A 94 12.06 -18.97 4.43
CA GLY A 94 11.69 -20.20 5.12
C GLY A 94 12.89 -21.06 5.54
N ARG A 95 14.00 -21.02 4.81
CA ARG A 95 15.27 -21.67 5.20
C ARG A 95 15.95 -20.97 6.38
N MET A 96 15.78 -19.65 6.54
CA MET A 96 16.36 -18.91 7.67
C MET A 96 15.62 -19.18 8.97
N LEU A 97 14.30 -19.43 8.90
CA LEU A 97 13.43 -19.74 10.04
C LEU A 97 12.57 -20.98 9.73
N PRO A 98 13.13 -22.19 9.80
CA PRO A 98 12.42 -23.42 9.46
C PRO A 98 11.16 -23.66 10.30
N GLY A 99 10.15 -24.28 9.66
CA GLY A 99 8.91 -24.67 10.33
C GLY A 99 7.89 -23.55 10.53
N ARG A 100 8.16 -22.33 10.05
CA ARG A 100 7.21 -21.20 10.14
C ARG A 100 6.48 -21.02 8.81
N PRO A 101 5.15 -20.79 8.84
CA PRO A 101 4.43 -20.43 7.63
C PRO A 101 4.92 -19.08 7.09
N VAL A 102 5.19 -19.00 5.80
CA VAL A 102 5.61 -17.78 5.10
C VAL A 102 4.50 -17.33 4.17
N ARG A 103 4.11 -16.06 4.25
CA ARG A 103 3.11 -15.43 3.38
C ARG A 103 3.72 -14.26 2.64
N LEU A 104 3.36 -14.12 1.36
CA LEU A 104 3.89 -13.09 0.45
C LEU A 104 2.75 -12.27 -0.16
N ALA A 105 2.90 -10.96 -0.15
CA ALA A 105 2.04 -10.01 -0.87
C ALA A 105 2.88 -8.85 -1.42
N GLY A 106 2.29 -7.99 -2.24
CA GLY A 106 2.93 -6.75 -2.70
C GLY A 106 3.12 -5.75 -1.57
N ASP A 107 4.14 -4.91 -1.67
CA ASP A 107 4.44 -3.84 -0.71
C ASP A 107 3.26 -2.89 -0.49
N ALA A 108 2.60 -2.45 -1.58
CA ALA A 108 1.42 -1.60 -1.50
C ALA A 108 0.19 -2.34 -0.92
N GLN A 109 0.05 -3.65 -1.18
CA GLN A 109 -0.98 -4.48 -0.55
C GLN A 109 -0.75 -4.60 0.97
N CYS A 110 0.51 -4.79 1.38
CA CYS A 110 0.88 -4.76 2.79
C CYS A 110 0.63 -3.38 3.41
N MET A 111 0.99 -2.29 2.73
CA MET A 111 0.69 -0.95 3.23
C MET A 111 -0.82 -0.76 3.45
N ALA A 112 -1.65 -1.14 2.47
CA ALA A 112 -3.10 -1.07 2.59
C ALA A 112 -3.63 -1.88 3.78
N LEU A 113 -3.10 -3.11 3.95
CA LEU A 113 -3.49 -3.99 5.06
C LEU A 113 -3.07 -3.43 6.42
N GLY A 114 -1.88 -2.86 6.52
CA GLY A 114 -1.39 -2.22 7.74
C GLY A 114 -2.26 -1.04 8.15
N GLU A 115 -2.59 -0.17 7.21
CA GLU A 115 -3.46 0.98 7.42
C GLU A 115 -4.90 0.54 7.77
N TRP A 116 -5.43 -0.48 7.10
CA TRP A 116 -6.72 -1.05 7.45
C TRP A 116 -6.73 -1.61 8.88
N TRP A 117 -5.66 -2.30 9.27
CA TRP A 117 -5.55 -2.97 10.57
C TRP A 117 -5.27 -2.00 11.73
N ARG A 118 -4.32 -1.05 11.55
CA ARG A 118 -3.78 -0.21 12.64
C ARG A 118 -3.83 1.29 12.34
N GLY A 119 -4.23 1.69 11.13
CA GLY A 119 -4.31 3.08 10.74
C GLY A 119 -5.27 3.88 11.61
N ALA A 120 -4.93 5.15 11.86
CA ALA A 120 -5.78 6.11 12.53
C ALA A 120 -6.20 7.16 11.51
N PHE A 121 -7.45 7.08 11.04
CA PHE A 121 -8.00 8.06 10.12
C PHE A 121 -8.96 8.99 10.86
N PRO A 122 -8.94 10.30 10.56
CA PRO A 122 -9.91 11.22 11.12
C PRO A 122 -11.33 10.77 10.74
N GLU A 123 -12.21 10.69 11.70
CA GLU A 123 -13.64 10.64 11.42
C GLU A 123 -14.04 12.05 11.00
N GLU A 124 -14.42 12.24 9.73
CA GLU A 124 -15.10 13.50 9.39
C GLU A 124 -16.47 13.51 10.07
N PRO A 125 -16.88 14.66 10.63
CA PRO A 125 -18.23 14.80 11.13
C PRO A 125 -19.20 14.51 9.98
N GLU A 126 -20.20 13.66 10.23
CA GLU A 126 -21.27 13.40 9.27
C GLU A 126 -21.81 14.74 8.78
N LYS A 127 -21.77 14.96 7.45
CA LYS A 127 -22.37 16.17 6.88
C LYS A 127 -23.84 16.17 7.25
N PRO A 128 -24.34 17.21 7.94
CA PRO A 128 -25.75 17.29 8.28
C PRO A 128 -26.58 17.23 6.99
N GLY A 129 -27.41 16.20 6.85
CA GLY A 129 -28.29 15.98 5.71
C GLY A 129 -27.96 14.80 4.79
N ALA A 130 -26.84 14.08 4.97
CA ALA A 130 -26.68 12.76 4.39
C ALA A 130 -27.41 11.76 5.28
N ALA A 131 -28.64 11.37 4.90
CA ALA A 131 -29.29 10.22 5.53
C ALA A 131 -28.35 9.03 5.40
N ALA A 132 -27.89 8.48 6.53
CA ALA A 132 -27.21 7.20 6.52
C ALA A 132 -28.11 6.23 5.75
N PRO A 133 -27.60 5.47 4.77
CA PRO A 133 -28.40 4.41 4.19
C PRO A 133 -28.84 3.52 5.35
N GLU A 134 -30.12 3.28 5.49
CA GLU A 134 -30.64 2.29 6.44
C GLU A 134 -29.83 0.99 6.23
N PRO A 135 -29.28 0.37 7.28
CA PRO A 135 -28.59 -0.89 7.12
C PRO A 135 -29.60 -1.87 6.50
N SER A 136 -29.35 -2.28 5.24
CA SER A 136 -30.12 -3.37 4.67
C SER A 136 -30.02 -4.54 5.65
N ALA A 137 -31.11 -5.23 5.90
CA ALA A 137 -31.19 -6.33 6.88
C ALA A 137 -30.15 -7.46 6.60
N GLU A 138 -29.53 -7.48 5.43
CA GLU A 138 -28.45 -8.39 5.02
C GLU A 138 -27.05 -7.91 5.44
N ALA A 139 -26.88 -6.67 5.90
CA ALA A 139 -25.61 -6.17 6.44
C ALA A 139 -25.42 -6.52 7.93
N ALA A 140 -26.19 -7.46 8.46
CA ALA A 140 -25.98 -8.01 9.79
C ALA A 140 -24.60 -8.67 9.86
N ALA A 141 -23.74 -8.11 10.71
CA ALA A 141 -22.38 -8.50 10.97
C ALA A 141 -22.17 -10.00 10.93
N GLY A 142 -21.33 -10.48 10.01
CA GLY A 142 -20.78 -11.83 10.05
C GLY A 142 -19.89 -11.94 11.30
N PRO A 143 -19.96 -13.04 12.06
CA PRO A 143 -19.25 -13.18 13.33
C PRO A 143 -17.75 -13.38 13.06
N GLY A 144 -16.90 -12.59 13.69
CA GLY A 144 -15.46 -12.80 13.68
C GLY A 144 -14.63 -11.53 13.69
N GLU A 145 -15.16 -10.44 14.21
CA GLU A 145 -14.51 -9.16 14.25
C GLU A 145 -13.77 -8.94 15.56
N GLY A 146 -12.44 -8.81 15.45
CA GLY A 146 -11.71 -7.90 16.31
C GLY A 146 -12.28 -6.48 16.10
N PRO A 147 -11.98 -5.46 16.94
CA PRO A 147 -12.68 -4.19 16.89
C PRO A 147 -12.63 -3.63 15.45
N ARG A 148 -13.74 -3.79 14.72
CA ARG A 148 -13.95 -3.09 13.46
C ARG A 148 -13.89 -1.62 13.80
N ARG A 149 -12.92 -0.93 13.27
CA ARG A 149 -13.11 0.49 13.10
C ARG A 149 -14.25 0.63 12.09
N ALA A 150 -15.35 1.21 12.56
CA ALA A 150 -16.48 1.50 11.72
C ALA A 150 -15.99 2.19 10.45
N GLY A 151 -16.19 1.60 9.30
CA GLY A 151 -16.31 2.37 8.10
C GLY A 151 -15.62 1.94 6.83
N SER A 152 -14.45 1.33 6.78
CA SER A 152 -13.82 1.08 5.46
C SER A 152 -13.77 -0.42 5.14
N ARG A 153 -14.63 -0.84 4.18
CA ARG A 153 -14.69 -2.24 3.72
C ARG A 153 -13.80 -2.49 2.50
N ALA A 154 -13.61 -1.46 1.67
CA ALA A 154 -12.84 -1.54 0.44
C ALA A 154 -11.79 -0.42 0.41
N VAL A 155 -10.53 -0.77 0.68
CA VAL A 155 -9.39 0.16 0.77
C VAL A 155 -8.42 -0.10 -0.37
N LEU A 156 -8.00 0.98 -1.04
CA LEU A 156 -6.86 0.97 -1.95
C LEU A 156 -5.67 1.66 -1.25
N GLY A 157 -4.60 0.92 -1.02
CA GLY A 157 -3.32 1.51 -0.65
C GLY A 157 -2.51 1.87 -1.87
N VAL A 158 -1.88 3.04 -1.86
CA VAL A 158 -1.05 3.52 -2.98
C VAL A 158 0.28 4.04 -2.46
N VAL A 159 1.36 3.53 -2.99
CA VAL A 159 2.73 4.00 -2.70
C VAL A 159 3.21 4.85 -3.88
N VAL A 160 3.39 6.14 -3.68
CA VAL A 160 3.94 7.08 -4.67
C VAL A 160 5.36 7.44 -4.27
N SER A 161 6.34 6.92 -5.01
CA SER A 161 7.77 7.09 -4.70
C SER A 161 8.60 7.11 -6.00
N THR A 162 9.58 6.23 -6.17
CA THR A 162 10.33 6.03 -7.43
C THR A 162 9.41 5.53 -8.53
N GLY A 163 8.40 4.74 -8.18
CA GLY A 163 7.29 4.34 -9.03
C GLY A 163 5.96 4.65 -8.35
N VAL A 164 4.87 4.12 -8.92
CA VAL A 164 3.53 4.15 -8.36
C VAL A 164 3.01 2.72 -8.27
N GLY A 165 2.89 2.20 -7.05
CA GLY A 165 2.29 0.90 -6.76
C GLY A 165 0.97 1.03 -6.03
N GLY A 166 0.12 0.01 -6.12
CA GLY A 166 -1.13 -0.04 -5.36
C GLY A 166 -1.51 -1.46 -4.98
N GLY A 167 -2.43 -1.57 -4.03
CA GLY A 167 -2.97 -2.85 -3.57
C GLY A 167 -4.30 -2.69 -2.86
N PHE A 168 -5.19 -3.65 -3.05
CA PHE A 168 -6.53 -3.63 -2.48
C PHE A 168 -6.62 -4.47 -1.22
N VAL A 169 -7.39 -3.98 -0.26
CA VAL A 169 -7.88 -4.73 0.91
C VAL A 169 -9.41 -4.66 0.90
N LEU A 170 -10.06 -5.81 0.77
CA LEU A 170 -11.50 -5.94 0.76
C LEU A 170 -11.91 -6.73 2.03
N ASP A 171 -12.75 -6.13 2.85
CA ASP A 171 -13.19 -6.71 4.14
C ASP A 171 -12.02 -7.25 5.00
N GLY A 172 -10.91 -6.50 5.05
CA GLY A 172 -9.71 -6.87 5.80
C GLY A 172 -8.85 -7.97 5.18
N VAL A 173 -9.13 -8.34 3.94
CA VAL A 173 -8.38 -9.35 3.20
C VAL A 173 -7.68 -8.70 2.01
N PRO A 174 -6.35 -8.85 1.86
CA PRO A 174 -5.67 -8.40 0.65
C PRO A 174 -6.24 -9.11 -0.58
N TYR A 175 -6.71 -8.34 -1.55
CA TYR A 175 -7.14 -8.89 -2.82
C TYR A 175 -5.95 -8.98 -3.77
N LEU A 176 -5.40 -10.18 -3.90
CA LEU A 176 -4.20 -10.42 -4.70
C LEU A 176 -4.51 -10.61 -6.19
N GLY A 177 -5.75 -10.94 -6.55
CA GLY A 177 -6.11 -11.36 -7.90
C GLY A 177 -5.57 -12.75 -8.26
N PRO A 178 -5.88 -13.25 -9.47
CA PRO A 178 -5.49 -14.59 -9.90
C PRO A 178 -3.97 -14.81 -9.97
N THR A 179 -3.21 -13.76 -10.29
CA THR A 179 -1.74 -13.80 -10.48
C THR A 179 -0.94 -13.21 -9.32
N GLY A 180 -1.62 -12.66 -8.30
CA GLY A 180 -0.96 -11.97 -7.19
C GLY A 180 -0.71 -10.47 -7.41
N ASN A 181 -1.08 -9.92 -8.56
CA ASN A 181 -0.70 -8.58 -8.99
C ASN A 181 -1.90 -7.60 -9.10
N ALA A 182 -3.02 -7.86 -8.42
CA ALA A 182 -4.12 -6.91 -8.39
C ALA A 182 -3.72 -5.60 -7.71
N GLY A 183 -4.13 -4.48 -8.29
CA GLY A 183 -3.87 -3.16 -7.73
C GLY A 183 -2.68 -2.42 -8.34
N HIS A 184 -2.10 -2.88 -9.45
CA HIS A 184 -1.04 -2.16 -10.17
C HIS A 184 -1.55 -0.84 -10.78
N ILE A 185 -2.06 0.05 -9.91
CA ILE A 185 -2.72 1.32 -10.27
C ILE A 185 -1.78 2.27 -11.03
N GLY A 186 -0.48 2.17 -10.80
CA GLY A 186 0.53 2.96 -11.49
C GLY A 186 0.55 2.76 -13.00
N HIS A 187 -0.03 1.66 -13.49
CA HIS A 187 -0.08 1.31 -14.91
C HIS A 187 -1.47 1.53 -15.55
N ILE A 188 -2.40 2.17 -14.84
CA ILE A 188 -3.60 2.70 -15.48
C ILE A 188 -3.18 3.84 -16.43
N THR A 189 -3.61 3.77 -17.69
CA THR A 189 -3.38 4.84 -18.66
C THR A 189 -4.31 6.02 -18.34
N VAL A 190 -3.74 7.16 -18.02
CA VAL A 190 -4.46 8.42 -17.74
C VAL A 190 -4.25 9.47 -18.82
N ASP A 191 -3.26 9.24 -19.68
CA ASP A 191 -2.96 10.09 -20.84
C ASP A 191 -2.54 9.19 -22.02
N PRO A 192 -3.47 8.76 -22.90
CA PRO A 192 -3.14 7.86 -24.02
C PRO A 192 -2.07 8.39 -24.97
N GLY A 193 -1.90 9.72 -25.05
CA GLY A 193 -0.85 10.37 -25.83
C GLY A 193 0.42 10.70 -25.05
N GLY A 194 0.50 10.26 -23.79
CA GLY A 194 1.59 10.58 -22.87
C GLY A 194 2.88 9.78 -23.07
N ASP A 195 3.82 9.98 -22.15
CA ASP A 195 5.15 9.36 -22.19
C ASP A 195 5.09 7.81 -22.24
N PRO A 196 6.01 7.15 -22.96
CA PRO A 196 6.17 5.70 -22.91
C PRO A 196 6.45 5.21 -21.49
N CYS A 197 5.78 4.12 -21.11
CA CYS A 197 5.97 3.45 -19.82
C CYS A 197 6.83 2.18 -19.98
N PRO A 198 7.72 1.87 -19.03
CA PRO A 198 8.48 0.62 -19.04
C PRO A 198 7.62 -0.67 -19.08
N CYS A 199 6.33 -0.58 -18.74
CA CYS A 199 5.40 -1.70 -18.85
C CYS A 199 5.00 -2.03 -20.29
N GLY A 200 5.37 -1.21 -21.27
CA GLY A 200 5.03 -1.35 -22.69
C GLY A 200 3.84 -0.50 -23.16
N ALA A 201 3.09 0.12 -22.24
CA ALA A 201 2.02 1.08 -22.55
C ALA A 201 2.56 2.53 -22.62
N SER A 202 1.66 3.50 -22.83
CA SER A 202 1.98 4.94 -22.77
C SER A 202 1.02 5.65 -21.81
N GLY A 203 1.48 6.76 -21.21
CA GLY A 203 0.67 7.63 -20.38
C GLY A 203 0.12 7.02 -19.10
N CYS A 204 0.84 6.06 -18.55
CA CYS A 204 0.52 5.46 -17.25
C CYS A 204 0.64 6.51 -16.12
N VAL A 205 -0.13 6.35 -15.05
CA VAL A 205 -0.01 7.17 -13.83
C VAL A 205 1.43 7.33 -13.39
N GLU A 206 2.23 6.26 -13.43
CA GLU A 206 3.63 6.26 -13.02
C GLU A 206 4.49 7.22 -13.86
N THR A 207 4.22 7.35 -15.16
CA THR A 207 4.95 8.28 -16.05
C THR A 207 4.63 9.73 -15.75
N VAL A 208 3.60 9.99 -14.95
CA VAL A 208 3.15 11.34 -14.57
C VAL A 208 3.43 11.65 -13.10
N ALA A 209 3.06 10.74 -12.20
CA ALA A 209 3.01 11.00 -10.76
C ALA A 209 4.18 10.42 -9.96
N SER A 210 5.03 9.55 -10.53
CA SER A 210 6.24 9.13 -9.82
C SER A 210 7.23 10.28 -9.61
N GLY A 211 8.01 10.22 -8.52
CA GLY A 211 9.00 11.25 -8.21
C GLY A 211 9.93 11.57 -9.38
N PRO A 212 10.56 10.56 -10.02
CA PRO A 212 11.38 10.78 -11.22
C PRO A 212 10.61 11.40 -12.39
N ALA A 213 9.37 11.02 -12.63
CA ALA A 213 8.54 11.58 -13.71
C ALA A 213 8.23 13.06 -13.47
N MET A 214 7.82 13.41 -12.25
CA MET A 214 7.59 14.81 -11.86
C MET A 214 8.84 15.68 -12.03
N VAL A 215 10.01 15.16 -11.63
CA VAL A 215 11.30 15.85 -11.78
C VAL A 215 11.66 16.03 -13.24
N ARG A 216 11.51 15.01 -14.09
CA ARG A 216 11.76 15.12 -15.55
C ARG A 216 10.89 16.20 -16.16
N TRP A 217 9.58 16.18 -15.87
CA TRP A 217 8.64 17.15 -16.39
C TRP A 217 8.98 18.58 -15.94
N ALA A 218 9.28 18.79 -14.66
CA ALA A 218 9.66 20.10 -14.14
C ALA A 218 10.97 20.61 -14.76
N ARG A 219 11.95 19.72 -14.96
CA ARG A 219 13.22 20.08 -15.64
C ARG A 219 13.01 20.47 -17.11
N ALA A 220 12.12 19.80 -17.83
CA ALA A 220 11.75 20.20 -19.18
C ALA A 220 11.12 21.61 -19.21
N GLY A 221 10.46 22.03 -18.12
CA GLY A 221 9.97 23.39 -17.91
C GLY A 221 10.97 24.38 -17.29
N GLY A 222 12.27 24.01 -17.20
CA GLY A 222 13.33 24.92 -16.73
C GLY A 222 13.66 24.83 -15.23
N TRP A 223 13.04 23.91 -14.46
CA TRP A 223 13.42 23.70 -13.08
C TRP A 223 14.77 22.93 -12.97
N THR A 224 15.64 23.32 -12.01
CA THR A 224 17.04 22.81 -11.94
C THR A 224 17.36 21.99 -10.70
N GLY A 225 16.37 21.70 -9.84
CA GLY A 225 16.60 20.94 -8.61
C GLY A 225 16.97 19.47 -8.82
N ALA A 226 17.48 18.82 -7.77
CA ALA A 226 18.08 17.50 -7.86
C ALA A 226 17.07 16.35 -7.93
N ASP A 227 16.01 16.40 -7.11
CA ASP A 227 15.09 15.28 -6.89
C ASP A 227 13.68 15.74 -6.50
N ALA A 228 12.77 14.78 -6.28
CA ALA A 228 11.39 15.07 -5.90
C ALA A 228 11.27 15.75 -4.53
N ARG A 229 12.23 15.56 -3.62
CA ARG A 229 12.25 16.27 -2.33
C ARG A 229 12.57 17.75 -2.53
N ALA A 230 13.56 18.06 -3.37
CA ALA A 230 13.89 19.42 -3.76
C ALA A 230 12.71 20.07 -4.53
N LEU A 231 12.01 19.29 -5.37
CA LEU A 231 10.82 19.75 -6.07
C LEU A 231 9.70 20.15 -5.10
N ALA A 232 9.45 19.33 -4.06
CA ALA A 232 8.48 19.64 -3.02
C ALA A 232 8.88 20.89 -2.20
N ALA A 233 10.16 21.06 -1.90
CA ALA A 233 10.66 22.26 -1.24
C ALA A 233 10.47 23.51 -2.10
N SER A 234 10.75 23.41 -3.41
CA SER A 234 10.53 24.51 -4.38
C SER A 234 9.05 24.86 -4.49
N ALA A 235 8.15 23.87 -4.50
CA ALA A 235 6.71 24.11 -4.55
C ALA A 235 6.21 24.85 -3.29
N ARG A 236 6.71 24.47 -2.09
CA ARG A 236 6.41 25.19 -0.83
C ARG A 236 6.94 26.62 -0.84
N ALA A 237 8.07 26.85 -1.51
CA ALA A 237 8.65 28.20 -1.68
C ALA A 237 7.97 29.02 -2.77
N GLY A 238 6.89 28.53 -3.39
CA GLY A 238 6.10 29.28 -4.37
C GLY A 238 6.54 29.13 -5.84
N SER A 239 7.44 28.18 -6.17
CA SER A 239 7.83 27.91 -7.56
C SER A 239 6.64 27.41 -8.37
N ALA A 240 6.20 28.20 -9.36
CA ALA A 240 5.04 27.89 -10.20
C ALA A 240 5.19 26.57 -10.96
N ILE A 241 6.39 26.29 -11.50
CA ILE A 241 6.66 25.04 -12.23
C ILE A 241 6.63 23.83 -11.29
N ALA A 242 7.15 23.96 -10.06
CA ALA A 242 7.11 22.89 -9.09
C ALA A 242 5.66 22.63 -8.62
N GLN A 243 4.88 23.66 -8.36
CA GLN A 243 3.45 23.52 -8.02
C GLN A 243 2.67 22.90 -9.20
N ALA A 244 2.95 23.28 -10.45
CA ALA A 244 2.32 22.68 -11.62
C ALA A 244 2.65 21.18 -11.76
N ALA A 245 3.88 20.77 -11.43
CA ALA A 245 4.24 19.34 -11.41
C ALA A 245 3.42 18.54 -10.39
N PHE A 246 3.17 19.09 -9.19
CA PHE A 246 2.32 18.45 -8.19
C PHE A 246 0.84 18.44 -8.58
N ARG A 247 0.31 19.51 -9.19
CA ARG A 247 -1.07 19.50 -9.74
C ARG A 247 -1.24 18.44 -10.81
N ARG A 248 -0.31 18.36 -11.77
CA ARG A 248 -0.34 17.35 -12.83
C ARG A 248 -0.31 15.92 -12.26
N ALA A 249 0.50 15.68 -11.24
CA ALA A 249 0.53 14.39 -10.55
C ALA A 249 -0.79 14.10 -9.80
N ALA A 250 -1.36 15.12 -9.16
CA ALA A 250 -2.65 15.03 -8.47
C ALA A 250 -3.80 14.67 -9.42
N ASP A 251 -3.87 15.29 -10.59
CA ASP A 251 -4.89 15.03 -11.62
C ASP A 251 -4.80 13.58 -12.13
N ALA A 252 -3.59 13.09 -12.38
CA ALA A 252 -3.36 11.71 -12.81
C ALA A 252 -3.77 10.69 -11.73
N LEU A 253 -3.42 10.96 -10.48
CA LEU A 253 -3.81 10.13 -9.34
C LEU A 253 -5.33 10.14 -9.14
N ALA A 254 -5.97 11.31 -9.21
CA ALA A 254 -7.43 11.43 -9.08
C ALA A 254 -8.17 10.63 -10.15
N THR A 255 -7.72 10.70 -11.40
CA THR A 255 -8.27 9.91 -12.51
C THR A 255 -8.19 8.41 -12.23
N ALA A 256 -7.03 7.94 -11.76
CA ALA A 256 -6.84 6.53 -11.44
C ALA A 256 -7.67 6.09 -10.23
N PHE A 257 -7.81 6.95 -9.22
CA PHE A 257 -8.61 6.64 -8.02
C PHE A 257 -10.10 6.57 -8.34
N HIS A 258 -10.61 7.49 -9.17
CA HIS A 258 -11.99 7.40 -9.66
C HIS A 258 -12.22 6.16 -10.52
N THR A 259 -11.27 5.79 -11.37
CA THR A 259 -11.32 4.55 -12.14
C THR A 259 -11.42 3.33 -11.24
N ALA A 260 -10.55 3.25 -10.22
CA ALA A 260 -10.56 2.15 -9.27
C ALA A 260 -11.84 2.11 -8.43
N ALA A 261 -12.34 3.29 -8.00
CA ALA A 261 -13.59 3.39 -7.25
C ALA A 261 -14.79 2.98 -8.10
N ALA A 262 -14.81 3.33 -9.38
CA ALA A 262 -15.89 2.92 -10.30
C ALA A 262 -15.94 1.40 -10.51
N LEU A 263 -14.79 0.72 -10.42
CA LEU A 263 -14.68 -0.73 -10.61
C LEU A 263 -14.95 -1.55 -9.33
N LEU A 264 -14.62 -1.01 -8.16
CA LEU A 264 -14.59 -1.76 -6.90
C LEU A 264 -15.39 -1.12 -5.76
N ASP A 265 -16.13 -0.04 -6.03
CA ASP A 265 -16.91 0.72 -5.02
C ASP A 265 -16.10 1.01 -3.75
N LEU A 266 -14.93 1.64 -3.94
CA LEU A 266 -13.97 1.88 -2.86
C LEU A 266 -14.49 2.91 -1.85
N ASP A 267 -14.25 2.66 -0.58
CA ASP A 267 -14.52 3.61 0.51
C ASP A 267 -13.35 4.60 0.71
N ARG A 268 -12.11 4.11 0.54
CA ARG A 268 -10.91 4.86 0.91
C ARG A 268 -9.72 4.55 0.03
N VAL A 269 -8.95 5.59 -0.24
CA VAL A 269 -7.58 5.47 -0.77
C VAL A 269 -6.62 6.00 0.28
N VAL A 270 -5.58 5.22 0.59
CA VAL A 270 -4.50 5.64 1.50
C VAL A 270 -3.23 5.80 0.68
N VAL A 271 -2.66 6.99 0.68
CA VAL A 271 -1.47 7.32 -0.11
C VAL A 271 -0.25 7.46 0.78
N GLY A 272 0.76 6.63 0.51
CA GLY A 272 2.06 6.65 1.16
C GLY A 272 3.20 6.86 0.17
N GLY A 273 4.43 6.71 0.65
CA GLY A 273 5.64 6.84 -0.15
C GLY A 273 6.28 8.22 -0.12
N GLY A 274 7.43 8.34 -0.78
CA GLY A 274 8.28 9.54 -0.69
C GLY A 274 7.64 10.82 -1.25
N VAL A 275 6.79 10.69 -2.27
CA VAL A 275 6.07 11.83 -2.86
C VAL A 275 4.92 12.26 -1.95
N ALA A 276 4.23 11.31 -1.30
CA ALA A 276 3.18 11.62 -0.33
C ALA A 276 3.70 12.43 0.87
N ALA A 277 4.98 12.29 1.22
CA ALA A 277 5.63 13.10 2.25
C ALA A 277 5.69 14.62 1.92
N ALA A 278 5.33 15.03 0.72
CA ALA A 278 5.13 16.44 0.37
C ALA A 278 3.97 17.08 1.14
N GLY A 279 3.04 16.26 1.66
CA GLY A 279 1.91 16.72 2.48
C GLY A 279 0.92 17.57 1.66
N PRO A 280 0.49 18.74 2.18
CA PRO A 280 -0.53 19.58 1.54
C PRO A 280 -0.22 19.92 0.07
N ILE A 281 1.06 20.03 -0.31
CA ILE A 281 1.47 20.31 -1.70
C ILE A 281 0.94 19.26 -2.68
N LEU A 282 0.85 18.00 -2.27
CA LEU A 282 0.22 16.94 -3.06
C LEU A 282 -1.27 16.79 -2.74
N PHE A 283 -1.63 16.76 -1.45
CA PHE A 283 -2.97 16.34 -1.05
C PHE A 283 -4.05 17.39 -1.30
N ASP A 284 -3.72 18.70 -1.23
CA ASP A 284 -4.72 19.74 -1.49
C ASP A 284 -5.15 19.74 -2.97
N PRO A 285 -4.24 19.78 -3.97
CA PRO A 285 -4.66 19.65 -5.36
C PRO A 285 -5.28 18.28 -5.67
N LEU A 286 -4.86 17.19 -5.00
CA LEU A 286 -5.45 15.88 -5.18
C LEU A 286 -6.91 15.84 -4.71
N ARG A 287 -7.21 16.38 -3.53
CA ARG A 287 -8.60 16.46 -3.02
C ARG A 287 -9.46 17.38 -3.91
N GLN A 288 -8.88 18.46 -4.41
CA GLN A 288 -9.56 19.34 -5.37
C GLN A 288 -9.91 18.57 -6.66
N ALA A 289 -8.94 17.89 -7.29
CA ALA A 289 -9.17 17.10 -8.50
C ALA A 289 -10.18 15.96 -8.27
N MET A 290 -10.15 15.32 -7.10
CA MET A 290 -11.15 14.32 -6.71
C MET A 290 -12.56 14.91 -6.65
N ALA A 291 -12.74 16.10 -6.10
CA ALA A 291 -14.04 16.76 -5.99
C ALA A 291 -14.57 17.21 -7.36
N GLU A 292 -13.69 17.75 -8.20
CA GLU A 292 -14.05 18.29 -9.53
C GLU A 292 -14.43 17.17 -10.51
N ASN A 293 -13.78 16.01 -10.44
CA ASN A 293 -13.96 14.91 -11.41
C ASN A 293 -14.94 13.81 -10.95
N ALA A 294 -15.59 13.96 -9.80
CA ALA A 294 -16.52 12.97 -9.26
C ALA A 294 -17.85 12.94 -10.02
N GLY A 295 -17.92 12.15 -11.10
CA GLY A 295 -19.11 12.04 -11.95
C GLY A 295 -20.26 11.25 -11.31
N LEU A 296 -19.95 10.09 -10.72
CA LEU A 296 -20.94 9.19 -10.12
C LEU A 296 -21.14 9.51 -8.63
N GLY A 297 -22.40 9.42 -8.16
CA GLY A 297 -22.74 9.78 -6.78
C GLY A 297 -21.97 8.98 -5.72
N PHE A 298 -21.74 7.69 -5.94
CA PHE A 298 -21.02 6.84 -5.00
C PHE A 298 -19.51 7.14 -4.98
N THR A 299 -18.90 7.56 -6.10
CA THR A 299 -17.47 7.93 -6.13
C THR A 299 -17.18 9.23 -5.37
N ARG A 300 -18.20 10.07 -5.11
CA ARG A 300 -18.06 11.28 -4.28
C ARG A 300 -17.79 10.98 -2.80
N ARG A 301 -18.09 9.75 -2.35
CA ARG A 301 -17.84 9.30 -0.98
C ARG A 301 -16.42 8.84 -0.76
N LEU A 302 -15.66 8.62 -1.85
CA LEU A 302 -14.29 8.14 -1.77
C LEU A 302 -13.42 9.12 -0.99
N ARG A 303 -12.80 8.63 0.08
CA ARG A 303 -11.87 9.42 0.89
C ARG A 303 -10.44 9.17 0.45
N VAL A 304 -9.63 10.23 0.44
CA VAL A 304 -8.21 10.15 0.12
C VAL A 304 -7.40 10.71 1.27
N ASP A 305 -6.66 9.84 1.94
CA ASP A 305 -5.88 10.15 3.13
C ASP A 305 -4.39 9.85 2.92
N ALA A 306 -3.55 10.61 3.63
CA ALA A 306 -2.16 10.24 3.78
C ALA A 306 -2.05 9.03 4.73
N THR A 307 -1.02 8.19 4.53
CA THR A 307 -0.67 7.12 5.47
C THR A 307 -0.57 7.68 6.89
N SER A 308 -1.27 7.06 7.84
CA SER A 308 -1.21 7.41 9.26
C SER A 308 -0.09 6.68 9.99
N LEU A 309 0.31 5.53 9.48
CA LEU A 309 1.39 4.68 10.01
C LEU A 309 2.76 5.03 9.41
N GLY A 310 2.78 5.87 8.38
CA GLY A 310 3.99 6.34 7.75
C GLY A 310 4.87 5.18 7.24
N ARG A 311 6.09 5.11 7.77
CA ARG A 311 7.10 4.11 7.35
C ARG A 311 6.84 2.69 7.88
N ASP A 312 5.94 2.54 8.82
CA ASP A 312 5.65 1.24 9.44
C ASP A 312 4.45 0.53 8.79
N ALA A 313 3.70 1.22 7.93
CA ALA A 313 2.52 0.68 7.28
C ALA A 313 2.78 -0.65 6.55
N GLY A 314 3.86 -0.73 5.75
CA GLY A 314 4.25 -1.95 5.03
C GLY A 314 4.62 -3.11 5.98
N LEU A 315 5.41 -2.83 7.03
CA LEU A 315 5.79 -3.83 8.03
C LEU A 315 4.59 -4.32 8.85
N LEU A 316 3.72 -3.41 9.29
CA LEU A 316 2.50 -3.78 10.02
C LEU A 316 1.54 -4.60 9.14
N GLY A 317 1.43 -4.26 7.86
CA GLY A 317 0.65 -5.06 6.93
C GLY A 317 1.25 -6.43 6.64
N ALA A 318 2.57 -6.53 6.50
CA ALA A 318 3.26 -7.80 6.39
C ALA A 318 3.04 -8.66 7.66
N ALA A 319 3.08 -8.04 8.85
CA ALA A 319 2.73 -8.71 10.09
C ALA A 319 1.28 -9.21 10.09
N ALA A 320 0.33 -8.37 9.74
CA ALA A 320 -1.09 -8.73 9.64
C ALA A 320 -1.33 -9.90 8.67
N LEU A 321 -0.56 -9.96 7.58
CA LEU A 321 -0.62 -11.06 6.63
C LEU A 321 -0.21 -12.41 7.26
N ALA A 322 0.75 -12.39 8.19
CA ALA A 322 1.29 -13.59 8.84
C ALA A 322 0.52 -14.03 10.08
N LEU A 323 -0.16 -13.09 10.74
CA LEU A 323 -0.94 -13.40 11.93
C LEU A 323 -2.04 -14.42 11.62
N PRO A 324 -2.34 -15.34 12.58
CA PRO A 324 -3.48 -16.23 12.44
C PRO A 324 -4.75 -15.39 12.25
N ARG A 325 -5.51 -15.68 11.20
CA ARG A 325 -6.86 -15.12 11.09
C ARG A 325 -7.66 -15.67 12.27
N ARG A 326 -8.22 -14.78 13.08
CA ARG A 326 -9.22 -15.19 14.05
C ARG A 326 -10.34 -15.86 13.26
N PRO A 327 -10.72 -17.13 13.59
CA PRO A 327 -11.87 -17.72 12.95
C PRO A 327 -13.07 -16.80 13.17
N PRO A 328 -14.01 -16.73 12.22
CA PRO A 328 -15.26 -16.02 12.44
C PRO A 328 -15.86 -16.53 13.74
N ASP A 329 -16.30 -15.62 14.61
CA ASP A 329 -16.90 -15.95 15.92
C ASP A 329 -18.16 -16.77 15.66
N THR A 330 -18.02 -18.08 15.65
CA THR A 330 -19.14 -19.03 15.53
C THR A 330 -19.91 -19.06 16.84
N ARG A 331 -20.63 -18.00 17.18
CA ARG A 331 -21.65 -18.09 18.23
C ARG A 331 -22.78 -18.96 17.69
N PRO A 332 -23.16 -20.05 18.38
CA PRO A 332 -24.32 -20.82 17.98
C PRO A 332 -25.57 -20.00 18.30
N GLY A 333 -26.32 -19.57 17.30
CA GLY A 333 -27.60 -18.94 17.52
C GLY A 333 -28.05 -17.90 16.49
N ALA A 334 -28.21 -18.31 15.24
CA ALA A 334 -29.23 -17.78 14.34
C ALA A 334 -29.36 -18.76 13.17
N ALA A 335 -30.24 -19.75 13.32
CA ALA A 335 -30.76 -20.50 12.19
C ALA A 335 -31.56 -19.52 11.31
N PRO A 336 -31.40 -19.51 9.97
CA PRO A 336 -32.26 -18.71 9.12
C PRO A 336 -33.70 -19.24 9.23
N ALA A 337 -34.62 -18.36 9.56
CA ALA A 337 -36.04 -18.64 9.40
C ALA A 337 -36.33 -18.89 7.93
N VAL A 338 -36.74 -20.10 7.60
CA VAL A 338 -37.30 -20.43 6.29
C VAL A 338 -38.68 -19.80 6.23
N PRO A 339 -39.00 -18.90 5.27
CA PRO A 339 -40.39 -18.48 5.08
C PRO A 339 -41.16 -19.62 4.41
N GLU A 340 -42.36 -19.93 4.97
CA GLU A 340 -43.36 -20.78 4.33
C GLU A 340 -43.93 -20.16 3.04
#